data_91b943e75571f4c0205cd88e30ba99dc
#
_entry.id   91b943e75571f4c0205cd88e30ba99dc
#
_cell.length_a   1.000
_cell.length_b   1.000
_cell.length_c   1.000
_cell.angle_alpha   90.00
_cell.angle_beta   90.00
_cell.angle_gamma   90.00
#
_symmetry.space_group_name_H-M   'P 1'
#
loop_
_entity.id
_entity.type
_entity.pdbx_description
1 polymer ?
#
loop_
_entity_poly.entity_id
_entity_poly.type
_entity_poly.pdbx_seq_one_letter_code
_entity_poly.pdbx_strand_id
1 'polypeptide(L)'
;TNYFEVGQMGIEHALLPEKGLVVAGDTCIGADSHTCTYGALGAFSTGVGSTDMGAGMITGKAWFKVPSAIRFILTGKMKPWVSGKDVILHIIGMIGVDGALYRSMEFMGEGVANLTMDDRFTIANMAIEAGAKNGIFPVDETTIAYMKEHSTKPYRIFEADEDAVYDET
;
A
#
# COMPACT_ATOMS: atom_id res chain seq x y z
N THR A 1 5.65 16.71 -15.26
CA THR A 1 4.28 16.55 -14.73
C THR A 1 3.54 15.59 -15.64
N ASN A 2 2.95 14.55 -15.09
CA ASN A 2 2.09 13.64 -15.85
C ASN A 2 0.65 14.11 -15.71
N TYR A 3 -0.06 14.20 -16.83
CA TYR A 3 -1.46 14.53 -16.89
C TYR A 3 -2.15 13.56 -17.85
N PHE A 4 -3.21 12.94 -17.40
CA PHE A 4 -3.97 11.98 -18.19
C PHE A 4 -5.35 12.56 -18.47
N GLU A 5 -5.57 12.99 -19.72
CA GLU A 5 -6.81 13.59 -20.17
C GLU A 5 -7.92 12.56 -20.35
N VAL A 6 -9.15 13.03 -20.47
CA VAL A 6 -10.31 12.19 -20.78
C VAL A 6 -10.02 11.31 -22.00
N GLY A 7 -10.23 10.01 -21.88
CA GLY A 7 -9.91 9.01 -22.89
C GLY A 7 -8.48 8.43 -22.78
N GLN A 8 -7.61 9.01 -21.97
CA GLN A 8 -6.27 8.51 -21.68
C GLN A 8 -6.10 8.16 -20.18
N MET A 9 -7.10 8.47 -19.39
CA MET A 9 -7.12 8.19 -17.94
C MET A 9 -7.62 6.79 -17.65
N GLY A 10 -7.37 6.33 -16.44
CA GLY A 10 -7.90 5.12 -15.84
C GLY A 10 -8.15 5.33 -14.34
N ILE A 11 -8.42 4.26 -13.63
CA ILE A 11 -8.42 4.27 -12.17
C ILE A 11 -7.00 4.54 -11.70
N GLU A 12 -6.78 5.61 -10.92
CA GLU A 12 -5.42 6.04 -10.55
C GLU A 12 -4.61 4.94 -9.87
N HIS A 13 -5.26 4.14 -9.03
CA HIS A 13 -4.60 3.07 -8.27
C HIS A 13 -4.15 1.88 -9.13
N ALA A 14 -4.68 1.73 -10.33
CA ALA A 14 -4.19 0.81 -11.36
C ALA A 14 -3.20 1.53 -12.29
N LEU A 15 -3.55 2.73 -12.73
CA LEU A 15 -2.79 3.50 -13.73
C LEU A 15 -1.37 3.83 -13.25
N LEU A 16 -1.22 4.30 -12.02
CA LEU A 16 0.10 4.74 -11.53
C LEU A 16 1.09 3.59 -11.41
N PRO A 17 0.74 2.41 -10.86
CA PRO A 17 1.59 1.23 -10.91
C PRO A 17 1.89 0.75 -12.33
N GLU A 18 0.87 0.61 -13.19
CA GLU A 18 1.02 0.15 -14.59
C GLU A 18 1.92 1.08 -15.43
N LYS A 19 1.91 2.37 -15.13
CA LYS A 19 2.79 3.35 -15.77
C LYS A 19 4.15 3.48 -15.09
N GLY A 20 4.41 2.70 -14.05
CA GLY A 20 5.65 2.72 -13.31
C GLY A 20 5.98 4.06 -12.64
N LEU A 21 4.95 4.84 -12.29
CA LEU A 21 5.10 6.17 -11.69
C LEU A 21 5.39 6.09 -10.21
N VAL A 22 5.01 5.00 -9.55
CA VAL A 22 5.27 4.71 -8.14
C VAL A 22 6.08 3.42 -8.04
N VAL A 23 7.12 3.43 -7.23
CA VAL A 23 8.02 2.30 -6.97
C VAL A 23 8.32 2.16 -5.49
N ALA A 24 8.98 1.07 -5.10
CA ALA A 24 9.39 0.83 -3.73
C ALA A 24 10.22 1.99 -3.15
N GLY A 25 9.91 2.36 -1.91
CA GLY A 25 10.59 3.43 -1.19
C GLY A 25 10.12 4.84 -1.54
N ASP A 26 9.16 4.98 -2.45
CA ASP A 26 8.50 6.27 -2.69
C ASP A 26 7.62 6.67 -1.49
N THR A 27 7.44 7.97 -1.33
CA THR A 27 6.39 8.55 -0.50
C THR A 27 5.37 9.19 -1.43
N CYS A 28 4.12 8.73 -1.35
CA CYS A 28 3.04 9.18 -2.22
C CYS A 28 1.85 9.68 -1.40
N ILE A 29 1.36 10.86 -1.73
CA ILE A 29 0.09 11.37 -1.21
C ILE A 29 -0.89 11.58 -2.35
N GLY A 30 -2.16 11.34 -2.11
CA GLY A 30 -3.22 11.54 -3.09
C GLY A 30 -4.48 12.09 -2.43
N ALA A 31 -5.33 12.72 -3.21
CA ALA A 31 -6.62 13.23 -2.72
C ALA A 31 -7.71 12.15 -2.67
N ASP A 32 -7.35 10.91 -2.91
CA ASP A 32 -8.20 9.72 -2.76
C ASP A 32 -7.78 8.91 -1.54
N SER A 33 -8.74 8.41 -0.77
CA SER A 33 -8.48 7.63 0.44
C SER A 33 -7.74 6.31 0.16
N HIS A 34 -7.97 5.71 -1.02
CA HIS A 34 -7.33 4.46 -1.43
C HIS A 34 -5.91 4.64 -2.01
N THR A 35 -5.32 5.83 -1.90
CA THR A 35 -3.89 6.05 -2.22
C THR A 35 -2.96 5.11 -1.46
N CYS A 36 -3.41 4.51 -0.36
CA CYS A 36 -2.71 3.45 0.38
C CYS A 36 -2.35 2.22 -0.48
N THR A 37 -2.97 2.04 -1.65
CA THR A 37 -2.76 0.92 -2.58
C THR A 37 -1.29 0.68 -2.92
N TYR A 38 -0.48 1.72 -3.03
CA TYR A 38 0.92 1.57 -3.47
C TYR A 38 1.84 1.00 -2.39
N GLY A 39 1.33 0.78 -1.18
CA GLY A 39 2.01 -0.02 -0.17
C GLY A 39 2.25 -1.47 -0.61
N ALA A 40 1.49 -1.97 -1.59
CA ALA A 40 1.75 -3.25 -2.26
C ALA A 40 3.12 -3.30 -2.95
N LEU A 41 3.66 -2.14 -3.35
CA LEU A 41 5.00 -1.98 -3.93
C LEU A 41 6.08 -1.67 -2.88
N GLY A 42 5.75 -1.59 -1.60
CA GLY A 42 6.66 -1.14 -0.56
C GLY A 42 6.87 0.38 -0.54
N ALA A 43 5.89 1.15 -1.04
CA ALA A 43 5.87 2.60 -0.94
C ALA A 43 5.08 3.05 0.30
N PHE A 44 5.51 4.12 0.97
CA PHE A 44 4.66 4.78 1.95
C PHE A 44 3.65 5.67 1.21
N SER A 45 2.42 5.21 1.14
CA SER A 45 1.36 5.89 0.39
C SER A 45 0.10 6.05 1.23
N THR A 46 -0.51 7.23 1.17
CA THR A 46 -1.70 7.53 1.97
C THR A 46 -2.56 8.62 1.36
N GLY A 47 -3.86 8.53 1.60
CA GLY A 47 -4.82 9.57 1.26
C GLY A 47 -4.71 10.78 2.19
N VAL A 48 -4.92 11.96 1.63
CA VAL A 48 -5.01 13.23 2.36
C VAL A 48 -6.21 14.02 1.87
N GLY A 49 -6.64 15.02 2.62
CA GLY A 49 -7.70 15.92 2.18
C GLY A 49 -7.29 16.72 0.93
N SER A 50 -8.26 17.10 0.10
CA SER A 50 -8.00 17.85 -1.13
C SER A 50 -7.30 19.19 -0.88
N THR A 51 -7.58 19.84 0.25
CA THR A 51 -6.90 21.08 0.68
C THR A 51 -5.44 20.80 1.01
N ASP A 52 -5.15 19.72 1.74
CA ASP A 52 -3.78 19.32 2.07
C ASP A 52 -3.00 18.91 0.82
N MET A 53 -3.69 18.21 -0.11
CA MET A 53 -3.10 17.88 -1.41
C MET A 53 -2.75 19.15 -2.20
N GLY A 54 -3.67 20.13 -2.27
CA GLY A 54 -3.42 21.41 -2.91
C GLY A 54 -2.25 22.16 -2.29
N ALA A 55 -2.17 22.20 -0.96
CA ALA A 55 -1.04 22.79 -0.23
C ALA A 55 0.27 22.04 -0.53
N GLY A 56 0.23 20.71 -0.57
CA GLY A 56 1.38 19.87 -0.93
C GLY A 56 1.89 20.14 -2.35
N MET A 57 0.98 20.30 -3.31
CA MET A 57 1.33 20.65 -4.70
C MET A 57 2.00 22.04 -4.81
N ILE A 58 1.58 23.01 -4.00
CA ILE A 58 2.14 24.37 -4.01
C ILE A 58 3.49 24.42 -3.29
N THR A 59 3.58 23.77 -2.13
CA THR A 59 4.74 23.91 -1.22
C THR A 59 5.81 22.84 -1.43
N GLY A 60 5.46 21.72 -2.07
CA GLY A 60 6.30 20.54 -2.16
C GLY A 60 6.47 19.83 -0.81
N LYS A 61 5.63 20.11 0.18
CA LYS A 61 5.74 19.59 1.55
C LYS A 61 4.39 19.19 2.10
N ALA A 62 4.38 18.13 2.89
CA ALA A 62 3.26 17.73 3.74
C ALA A 62 3.83 17.30 5.10
N TRP A 63 3.05 17.48 6.15
CA TRP A 63 3.42 16.98 7.47
C TRP A 63 2.56 15.78 7.83
N PHE A 64 3.14 14.83 8.55
CA PHE A 64 2.44 13.67 9.06
C PHE A 64 2.81 13.42 10.52
N LYS A 65 1.83 12.98 11.30
CA LYS A 65 2.14 12.21 12.49
C LYS A 65 2.56 10.82 12.00
N VAL A 66 3.75 10.36 12.37
CA VAL A 66 4.19 9.00 12.02
C VAL A 66 3.20 8.00 12.63
N PRO A 67 2.55 7.17 11.81
CA PRO A 67 1.62 6.16 12.33
C PRO A 67 2.41 5.09 13.10
N SER A 68 1.82 4.56 14.16
CA SER A 68 2.28 3.30 14.71
C SER A 68 1.88 2.13 13.81
N ALA A 69 2.43 0.95 14.01
CA ALA A 69 2.23 -0.18 13.12
C ALA A 69 1.57 -1.37 13.82
N ILE A 70 0.70 -2.05 13.07
CA ILE A 70 0.19 -3.38 13.38
C ILE A 70 0.82 -4.37 12.42
N ARG A 71 1.36 -5.46 12.94
CA ARG A 71 1.98 -6.51 12.15
C ARG A 71 1.01 -7.66 11.91
N PHE A 72 0.79 -8.00 10.64
CA PHE A 72 -0.01 -9.15 10.23
C PHE A 72 0.90 -10.24 9.66
N ILE A 73 0.99 -11.36 10.35
CA ILE A 73 1.79 -12.51 9.91
C ILE A 73 0.88 -13.45 9.13
N LEU A 74 1.07 -13.49 7.81
CA LEU A 74 0.35 -14.39 6.92
C LEU A 74 1.09 -15.72 6.83
N THR A 75 0.37 -16.82 7.04
CA THR A 75 0.92 -18.18 7.00
C THR A 75 0.15 -19.06 6.04
N GLY A 76 0.81 -20.08 5.49
CA GLY A 76 0.18 -21.05 4.61
C GLY A 76 -0.13 -20.53 3.21
N LYS A 77 -1.13 -21.12 2.57
CA LYS A 77 -1.54 -20.82 1.18
C LYS A 77 -3.04 -20.62 1.08
N MET A 78 -3.45 -19.71 0.21
CA MET A 78 -4.86 -19.57 -0.13
C MET A 78 -5.42 -20.84 -0.77
N LYS A 79 -6.67 -21.16 -0.42
CA LYS A 79 -7.42 -22.26 -1.04
C LYS A 79 -7.88 -21.83 -2.44
N PRO A 80 -8.21 -22.78 -3.33
CA PRO A 80 -8.86 -22.44 -4.60
C PRO A 80 -10.07 -21.51 -4.37
N TRP A 81 -10.23 -20.54 -5.24
CA TRP A 81 -11.30 -19.52 -5.21
C TRP A 81 -11.22 -18.49 -4.06
N VAL A 82 -10.15 -18.49 -3.29
CA VAL A 82 -9.83 -17.45 -2.30
C VAL A 82 -8.87 -16.46 -2.94
N SER A 83 -9.13 -15.17 -2.79
CA SER A 83 -8.34 -14.05 -3.32
C SER A 83 -7.85 -13.13 -2.23
N GLY A 84 -7.00 -12.17 -2.57
CA GLY A 84 -6.56 -11.12 -1.64
C GLY A 84 -7.72 -10.35 -1.00
N LYS A 85 -8.85 -10.22 -1.73
CA LYS A 85 -10.05 -9.59 -1.17
C LYS A 85 -10.65 -10.37 0.00
N ASP A 86 -10.66 -11.69 -0.07
CA ASP A 86 -11.15 -12.51 1.05
C ASP A 86 -10.23 -12.40 2.25
N VAL A 87 -8.92 -12.31 2.02
CA VAL A 87 -7.92 -12.13 3.08
C VAL A 87 -8.16 -10.83 3.82
N ILE A 88 -8.25 -9.72 3.11
CA ILE A 88 -8.42 -8.41 3.77
C ILE A 88 -9.81 -8.27 4.41
N LEU A 89 -10.86 -8.81 3.82
CA LEU A 89 -12.18 -8.85 4.44
C LEU A 89 -12.20 -9.67 5.72
N HIS A 90 -11.46 -10.78 5.75
CA HIS A 90 -11.30 -11.58 6.97
C HIS A 90 -10.59 -10.77 8.06
N ILE A 91 -9.49 -10.09 7.72
CA ILE A 91 -8.75 -9.23 8.65
C ILE A 91 -9.65 -8.11 9.19
N ILE A 92 -10.38 -7.40 8.33
CA ILE A 92 -11.32 -6.35 8.75
C ILE A 92 -12.40 -6.93 9.67
N GLY A 93 -12.89 -8.14 9.37
CA GLY A 93 -13.84 -8.83 10.23
C GLY A 93 -13.30 -9.17 11.61
N MET A 94 -11.99 -9.39 11.74
CA MET A 94 -11.32 -9.65 13.02
C MET A 94 -11.10 -8.39 13.86
N ILE A 95 -10.61 -7.30 13.22
CA ILE A 95 -10.18 -6.10 13.94
C ILE A 95 -11.22 -4.97 13.94
N GLY A 96 -12.24 -5.06 13.10
CA GLY A 96 -13.25 -4.01 12.91
C GLY A 96 -12.83 -2.93 11.92
N VAL A 97 -13.79 -2.06 11.56
CA VAL A 97 -13.61 -0.98 10.56
C VAL A 97 -12.73 0.18 11.05
N ASP A 98 -12.43 0.22 12.32
CA ASP A 98 -11.55 1.20 12.99
C ASP A 98 -10.38 0.55 13.74
N GLY A 99 -10.20 -0.77 13.59
CA GLY A 99 -9.17 -1.53 14.29
C GLY A 99 -7.74 -1.09 13.97
N ALA A 100 -7.51 -0.53 12.79
CA ALA A 100 -6.23 0.03 12.39
C ALA A 100 -6.27 1.57 12.26
N LEU A 101 -7.18 2.25 12.97
CA LEU A 101 -7.38 3.70 12.84
C LEU A 101 -6.06 4.46 13.03
N TYR A 102 -5.66 5.20 11.99
CA TYR A 102 -4.43 5.99 11.92
C TYR A 102 -3.14 5.17 12.13
N ARG A 103 -3.15 3.88 11.86
CA ARG A 103 -1.98 2.99 11.96
C ARG A 103 -1.52 2.53 10.57
N SER A 104 -0.30 2.02 10.50
CA SER A 104 0.22 1.29 9.35
C SER A 104 -0.10 -0.20 9.54
N MET A 105 -0.66 -0.85 8.52
CA MET A 105 -0.81 -2.31 8.49
C MET A 105 0.39 -2.89 7.74
N GLU A 106 1.22 -3.69 8.40
CA GLU A 106 2.38 -4.33 7.80
C GLU A 106 2.14 -5.82 7.64
N PHE A 107 2.18 -6.28 6.38
CA PHE A 107 1.96 -7.69 6.03
C PHE A 107 3.28 -8.40 5.84
N MET A 108 3.48 -9.51 6.54
CA MET A 108 4.69 -10.31 6.47
C MET A 108 4.41 -11.79 6.70
N GLY A 109 5.44 -12.59 6.73
CA GLY A 109 5.36 -14.04 6.92
C GLY A 109 5.40 -14.80 5.60
N GLU A 110 5.52 -16.12 5.71
CA GLU A 110 5.70 -17.02 4.56
C GLU A 110 4.52 -17.01 3.57
N GLY A 111 3.32 -16.70 4.06
CA GLY A 111 2.12 -16.61 3.24
C GLY A 111 2.17 -15.51 2.20
N VAL A 112 2.95 -14.42 2.44
CA VAL A 112 3.09 -13.30 1.49
C VAL A 112 3.68 -13.76 0.15
N ALA A 113 4.62 -14.71 0.17
CA ALA A 113 5.21 -15.25 -1.05
C ALA A 113 4.20 -16.00 -1.96
N ASN A 114 3.03 -16.36 -1.43
CA ASN A 114 1.96 -17.01 -2.19
C ASN A 114 0.92 -16.03 -2.75
N LEU A 115 1.06 -14.73 -2.49
CA LEU A 115 0.20 -13.67 -3.00
C LEU A 115 0.73 -13.13 -4.33
N THR A 116 -0.16 -13.02 -5.31
CA THR A 116 0.14 -12.27 -6.53
C THR A 116 0.23 -10.77 -6.25
N MET A 117 0.75 -9.99 -7.19
CA MET A 117 0.72 -8.52 -7.04
C MET A 117 -0.71 -7.99 -6.98
N ASP A 118 -1.65 -8.57 -7.74
CA ASP A 118 -3.06 -8.17 -7.70
C ASP A 118 -3.68 -8.41 -6.32
N ASP A 119 -3.34 -9.53 -5.66
CA ASP A 119 -3.76 -9.79 -4.28
C ASP A 119 -3.19 -8.74 -3.32
N ARG A 120 -1.89 -8.40 -3.46
CA ARG A 120 -1.23 -7.40 -2.62
C ARG A 120 -1.83 -6.01 -2.85
N PHE A 121 -2.08 -5.61 -4.08
CA PHE A 121 -2.76 -4.36 -4.40
C PHE A 121 -4.16 -4.31 -3.78
N THR A 122 -4.91 -5.40 -3.87
CA THR A 122 -6.26 -5.49 -3.28
C THR A 122 -6.21 -5.36 -1.76
N ILE A 123 -5.29 -6.05 -1.10
CA ILE A 123 -5.14 -5.99 0.37
C ILE A 123 -4.69 -4.60 0.81
N ALA A 124 -3.68 -4.03 0.18
CA ALA A 124 -3.17 -2.69 0.50
C ALA A 124 -4.22 -1.61 0.23
N ASN A 125 -4.99 -1.72 -0.88
CA ASN A 125 -6.08 -0.81 -1.22
C ASN A 125 -7.13 -0.77 -0.11
N MET A 126 -7.54 -1.94 0.39
CA MET A 126 -8.59 -2.05 1.40
C MET A 126 -8.10 -1.84 2.84
N ALA A 127 -6.85 -1.51 3.07
CA ALA A 127 -6.36 -1.15 4.40
C ALA A 127 -7.11 0.07 4.97
N ILE A 128 -7.55 1.00 4.12
CA ILE A 128 -8.34 2.15 4.54
C ILE A 128 -9.69 1.76 5.14
N GLU A 129 -10.28 0.62 4.73
CA GLU A 129 -11.54 0.11 5.28
C GLU A 129 -11.41 -0.35 6.75
N ALA A 130 -10.19 -0.54 7.24
CA ALA A 130 -9.88 -0.74 8.65
C ALA A 130 -9.45 0.56 9.36
N GLY A 131 -9.53 1.71 8.66
CA GLY A 131 -9.09 3.02 9.16
C GLY A 131 -7.58 3.27 9.06
N ALA A 132 -6.83 2.38 8.42
CA ALA A 132 -5.37 2.48 8.32
C ALA A 132 -4.91 3.64 7.43
N LYS A 133 -3.72 4.15 7.70
CA LYS A 133 -3.02 5.10 6.83
C LYS A 133 -2.48 4.44 5.58
N ASN A 134 -2.00 3.21 5.70
CA ASN A 134 -1.53 2.40 4.58
C ASN A 134 -1.54 0.91 4.93
N GLY A 135 -1.33 0.10 3.90
CA GLY A 135 -1.04 -1.32 4.03
C GLY A 135 0.23 -1.62 3.26
N ILE A 136 1.30 -2.04 3.94
CA ILE A 136 2.64 -2.20 3.35
C ILE A 136 3.00 -3.68 3.26
N PHE A 137 3.51 -4.07 2.09
CA PHE A 137 4.11 -5.38 1.84
C PHE A 137 5.62 -5.27 1.73
N PRO A 138 6.37 -6.32 2.10
CA PRO A 138 7.80 -6.39 1.84
C PRO A 138 8.07 -6.43 0.34
N VAL A 139 9.21 -5.87 -0.04
CA VAL A 139 9.68 -5.86 -1.43
C VAL A 139 10.46 -7.13 -1.70
N ASP A 140 9.78 -8.15 -2.18
CA ASP A 140 10.34 -9.43 -2.56
C ASP A 140 10.54 -9.58 -4.08
N GLU A 141 10.90 -10.78 -4.53
CA GLU A 141 11.12 -11.07 -5.94
C GLU A 141 9.88 -10.80 -6.81
N THR A 142 8.68 -11.05 -6.28
CA THR A 142 7.42 -10.78 -6.97
C THR A 142 7.22 -9.27 -7.21
N THR A 143 7.45 -8.46 -6.19
CA THR A 143 7.39 -7.00 -6.30
C THR A 143 8.46 -6.46 -7.25
N ILE A 144 9.69 -6.97 -7.14
CA ILE A 144 10.81 -6.58 -8.00
C ILE A 144 10.52 -6.93 -9.46
N ALA A 145 9.98 -8.11 -9.74
CA ALA A 145 9.60 -8.51 -11.09
C ALA A 145 8.55 -7.57 -11.69
N TYR A 146 7.51 -7.27 -10.93
CA TYR A 146 6.47 -6.31 -11.35
C TYR A 146 7.07 -4.93 -11.65
N MET A 147 7.88 -4.38 -10.74
CA MET A 147 8.50 -3.07 -10.96
C MET A 147 9.40 -3.03 -12.19
N LYS A 148 10.18 -4.10 -12.44
CA LYS A 148 11.05 -4.17 -13.64
C LYS A 148 10.25 -4.20 -14.95
N GLU A 149 9.07 -4.78 -14.96
CA GLU A 149 8.20 -4.82 -16.12
C GLU A 149 7.58 -3.44 -16.44
N HIS A 150 7.24 -2.67 -15.39
CA HIS A 150 6.46 -1.45 -15.54
C HIS A 150 7.27 -0.15 -15.40
N SER A 151 8.47 -0.18 -14.80
CA SER A 151 9.22 1.03 -14.48
C SER A 151 10.71 0.91 -14.77
N THR A 152 11.30 2.03 -15.19
CA THR A 152 12.76 2.23 -15.23
C THR A 152 13.25 3.15 -14.10
N LYS A 153 12.33 3.59 -13.23
CA LYS A 153 12.64 4.47 -12.11
C LYS A 153 13.52 3.76 -11.09
N PRO A 154 14.56 4.39 -10.55
CA PRO A 154 15.32 3.83 -9.44
C PRO A 154 14.43 3.70 -8.20
N TYR A 155 14.59 2.63 -7.45
CA TYR A 155 13.83 2.35 -6.25
C TYR A 155 14.74 2.04 -5.07
N ARG A 156 14.21 2.12 -3.87
CA ARG A 156 14.89 1.74 -2.62
C ARG A 156 14.01 0.76 -1.85
N ILE A 157 14.65 -0.23 -1.26
CA ILE A 157 13.99 -1.19 -0.37
C ILE A 157 14.24 -0.74 1.06
N PHE A 158 13.17 -0.60 1.82
CA PHE A 158 13.21 -0.36 3.25
C PHE A 158 12.62 -1.58 3.95
N GLU A 159 13.28 -2.01 4.99
CA GLU A 159 12.84 -3.11 5.86
C GLU A 159 12.74 -2.58 7.28
N ALA A 160 11.95 -3.24 8.10
CA ALA A 160 11.88 -2.92 9.51
C ALA A 160 13.22 -3.26 10.19
N ASP A 161 13.63 -2.43 11.14
CA ASP A 161 14.79 -2.70 11.97
C ASP A 161 14.56 -3.98 12.80
N GLU A 162 15.63 -4.68 13.19
CA GLU A 162 15.53 -5.92 13.97
C GLU A 162 14.84 -5.73 15.32
N ASP A 163 14.92 -4.53 15.89
CA ASP A 163 14.32 -4.13 17.15
C ASP A 163 13.01 -3.33 16.98
N ALA A 164 12.41 -3.36 15.78
CA ALA A 164 11.16 -2.66 15.50
C ALA A 164 10.04 -3.13 16.46
N VAL A 165 9.34 -2.17 17.03
CA VAL A 165 8.23 -2.39 17.96
C VAL A 165 6.91 -2.13 17.24
N TYR A 166 6.00 -3.08 17.38
CA TYR A 166 4.65 -3.03 16.86
C TYR A 166 3.63 -2.88 18.00
N ASP A 167 2.57 -2.13 17.75
CA ASP A 167 1.48 -1.99 18.74
C ASP A 167 0.79 -3.34 18.97
N GLU A 168 0.61 -4.11 17.87
CA GLU A 168 -0.05 -5.43 17.88
C GLU A 168 0.60 -6.35 16.83
N THR A 169 0.45 -7.65 17.04
CA THR A 169 0.86 -8.69 16.07
C THR A 169 -0.19 -9.79 16.02
#